data_628bf36a73148930d3ea4968ee51f0af
#
_entry.id   628bf36a73148930d3ea4968ee51f0af
#
_cell.length_a   1.000
_cell.length_b   1.000
_cell.length_c   1.000
_cell.angle_alpha   90.00
_cell.angle_beta   90.00
_cell.angle_gamma   90.00
#
_symmetry.space_group_name_H-M   'P 1'
#
loop_
_entity.id
_entity.type
_entity.pdbx_description
1 polymer ?
#
loop_
_entity_poly.entity_id
_entity_poly.type
_entity_poly.pdbx_seq_one_letter_code
_entity_poly.pdbx_strand_id
1 'polypeptide(L)'
;YIEKSDYHEGIVSHLGLQYDNGDIKQCYSQKLRLIEPDTEELVVPDVEYSTVINLPTADFQKIIRDLNGISDRIEIKSVGNDLIFSCEGNFASSKIYRSESGGYMEFIQKPDAATVIQGEFSLKSLAHFIKCTPLCSHLEMYLGNDLPLIVKYDVASLGEIKLCLAPLPPS
;
A
#
# COMPACT_ATOMS: atom_id res chain seq x y z
N TYR A 1 -8.50 18.57 -15.74
CA TYR A 1 -8.36 19.64 -16.75
C TYR A 1 -7.15 20.53 -16.42
N ILE A 2 -6.67 21.25 -17.43
CA ILE A 2 -5.58 22.23 -17.31
C ILE A 2 -6.12 23.53 -17.89
N GLU A 3 -6.06 24.62 -17.15
CA GLU A 3 -6.50 25.94 -17.61
C GLU A 3 -5.36 26.63 -18.39
N LYS A 4 -5.72 27.53 -19.33
CA LYS A 4 -4.72 28.33 -20.07
C LYS A 4 -3.80 29.13 -19.15
N SER A 5 -4.31 29.59 -18.01
CA SER A 5 -3.54 30.32 -16.99
C SER A 5 -2.49 29.46 -16.29
N ASP A 6 -2.58 28.14 -16.40
CA ASP A 6 -1.63 27.20 -15.79
C ASP A 6 -0.44 26.89 -16.70
N TYR A 7 -0.47 27.41 -17.95
CA TYR A 7 0.65 27.32 -18.89
C TYR A 7 1.54 28.57 -18.78
N HIS A 8 2.78 28.37 -18.44
CA HIS A 8 3.81 29.41 -18.50
C HIS A 8 5.04 28.87 -19.24
N GLU A 9 5.41 29.48 -20.37
CA GLU A 9 6.58 29.05 -21.15
C GLU A 9 6.64 27.56 -21.53
N GLY A 10 5.47 26.95 -21.77
CA GLY A 10 5.37 25.51 -22.10
C GLY A 10 5.32 24.58 -20.89
N ILE A 11 5.40 25.10 -19.67
CA ILE A 11 5.33 24.33 -18.43
C ILE A 11 3.91 24.42 -17.84
N VAL A 12 3.34 23.27 -17.48
CA VAL A 12 2.07 23.19 -16.79
C VAL A 12 2.31 23.29 -15.29
N SER A 13 1.75 24.31 -14.65
CA SER A 13 1.97 24.57 -13.22
C SER A 13 0.95 23.90 -12.29
N HIS A 14 -0.25 23.62 -12.80
CA HIS A 14 -1.35 23.04 -12.00
C HIS A 14 -2.14 22.00 -12.76
N LEU A 15 -2.65 21.02 -12.02
CA LEU A 15 -3.65 20.03 -12.48
C LEU A 15 -4.99 20.32 -11.81
N GLY A 16 -6.02 20.62 -12.62
CA GLY A 16 -7.39 20.78 -12.15
C GLY A 16 -8.11 19.42 -12.05
N LEU A 17 -8.68 19.16 -10.90
CA LEU A 17 -9.58 18.03 -10.67
C LEU A 17 -10.98 18.56 -10.43
N GLN A 18 -11.96 18.06 -11.17
CA GLN A 18 -13.36 18.41 -11.00
C GLN A 18 -14.18 17.14 -10.84
N TYR A 19 -15.02 17.13 -9.84
CA TYR A 19 -15.96 16.06 -9.55
C TYR A 19 -17.36 16.66 -9.40
N ASP A 20 -18.27 16.20 -10.24
CA ASP A 20 -19.68 16.62 -10.22
C ASP A 20 -20.55 15.48 -9.71
N ASN A 21 -21.28 15.72 -8.62
CA ASN A 21 -22.31 14.83 -8.14
C ASN A 21 -23.69 15.40 -8.48
N GLY A 22 -24.29 14.87 -9.56
CA GLY A 22 -25.57 15.35 -10.08
C GLY A 22 -26.76 15.13 -9.13
N ASP A 23 -26.71 14.09 -8.30
CA ASP A 23 -27.80 13.71 -7.40
C ASP A 23 -28.02 14.76 -6.30
N ILE A 24 -26.95 15.34 -5.79
CA ILE A 24 -26.97 16.36 -4.73
C ILE A 24 -26.59 17.76 -5.24
N LYS A 25 -26.47 17.93 -6.55
CA LYS A 25 -26.07 19.20 -7.20
C LYS A 25 -24.79 19.80 -6.61
N GLN A 26 -23.85 18.95 -6.29
CA GLN A 26 -22.56 19.34 -5.72
C GLN A 26 -21.46 19.21 -6.76
N CYS A 27 -20.68 20.29 -6.94
CA CYS A 27 -19.48 20.31 -7.73
C CYS A 27 -18.28 20.55 -6.81
N TYR A 28 -17.31 19.66 -6.89
CA TYR A 28 -16.00 19.80 -6.24
C TYR A 28 -14.96 20.19 -7.28
N SER A 29 -14.27 21.29 -7.07
CA SER A 29 -13.13 21.70 -7.89
C SER A 29 -11.90 21.86 -7.01
N GLN A 30 -10.81 21.19 -7.37
CA GLN A 30 -9.51 21.28 -6.70
C GLN A 30 -8.44 21.57 -7.72
N LYS A 31 -7.45 22.36 -7.32
CA LYS A 31 -6.29 22.71 -8.16
C LYS A 31 -5.04 22.25 -7.43
N LEU A 32 -4.35 21.25 -8.00
CA LEU A 32 -3.11 20.72 -7.47
C LEU A 32 -1.94 21.40 -8.16
N ARG A 33 -1.04 21.98 -7.36
CA ARG A 33 0.21 22.51 -7.89
C ARG A 33 1.12 21.34 -8.28
N LEU A 34 1.61 21.37 -9.51
CA LEU A 34 2.63 20.44 -9.98
C LEU A 34 4.00 20.88 -9.47
N ILE A 35 4.81 19.91 -9.13
CA ILE A 35 6.21 20.08 -8.75
C ILE A 35 7.07 19.27 -9.70
N GLU A 36 8.18 19.84 -10.17
CA GLU A 36 9.23 19.06 -10.80
C GLU A 36 10.11 18.47 -9.69
N PRO A 37 10.11 17.14 -9.50
CA PRO A 37 11.04 16.55 -8.56
C PRO A 37 12.46 16.59 -9.17
N ASP A 38 13.43 17.10 -8.42
CA ASP A 38 14.87 17.00 -8.72
C ASP A 38 15.43 15.59 -8.52
N THR A 39 14.57 14.57 -8.71
CA THR A 39 14.93 13.18 -8.46
C THR A 39 14.94 12.38 -9.76
N GLU A 40 15.92 11.50 -9.88
CA GLU A 40 15.93 10.48 -10.94
C GLU A 40 14.65 9.64 -10.87
N GLU A 41 14.17 9.23 -12.03
CA GLU A 41 13.00 8.36 -12.14
C GLU A 41 13.25 7.06 -11.35
N LEU A 42 12.44 6.82 -10.32
CA LEU A 42 12.51 5.59 -9.53
C LEU A 42 11.95 4.44 -10.39
N VAL A 43 12.84 3.63 -10.89
CA VAL A 43 12.46 2.39 -11.57
C VAL A 43 12.21 1.33 -10.49
N VAL A 44 10.98 0.86 -10.37
CA VAL A 44 10.66 -0.31 -9.54
C VAL A 44 11.24 -1.53 -10.28
N PRO A 45 12.18 -2.26 -9.69
CA PRO A 45 12.79 -3.40 -10.36
C PRO A 45 11.73 -4.49 -10.63
N ASP A 46 11.82 -5.11 -11.79
CA ASP A 46 11.01 -6.28 -12.13
C ASP A 46 11.63 -7.49 -11.44
N VAL A 47 11.15 -7.80 -10.24
CA VAL A 47 11.63 -8.90 -9.40
C VAL A 47 10.52 -9.91 -9.15
N GLU A 48 10.89 -11.18 -9.11
CA GLU A 48 9.97 -12.24 -8.71
C GLU A 48 9.86 -12.28 -7.18
N TYR A 49 8.64 -12.14 -6.70
CA TYR A 49 8.34 -12.26 -5.28
C TYR A 49 8.08 -13.71 -4.91
N SER A 50 8.68 -14.16 -3.83
CA SER A 50 8.47 -15.53 -3.34
C SER A 50 7.12 -15.74 -2.65
N THR A 51 6.46 -14.65 -2.23
CA THR A 51 5.15 -14.70 -1.58
C THR A 51 4.22 -13.65 -2.16
N VAL A 52 3.04 -14.10 -2.59
CA VAL A 52 1.94 -13.23 -3.05
C VAL A 52 0.68 -13.64 -2.30
N ILE A 53 0.04 -12.70 -1.63
CA ILE A 53 -1.09 -12.94 -0.74
C ILE A 53 -2.26 -12.05 -1.17
N ASN A 54 -3.43 -12.65 -1.32
CA ASN A 54 -4.70 -11.95 -1.48
C ASN A 54 -5.38 -11.85 -0.12
N LEU A 55 -5.75 -10.64 0.32
CA LEU A 55 -6.45 -10.43 1.58
C LEU A 55 -7.44 -9.27 1.50
N PRO A 56 -8.50 -9.28 2.37
CA PRO A 56 -9.48 -8.19 2.41
C PRO A 56 -8.83 -6.86 2.75
N THR A 57 -9.12 -5.81 1.96
CA THR A 57 -8.60 -4.46 2.18
C THR A 57 -8.99 -3.89 3.55
N ALA A 58 -10.21 -4.20 4.02
CA ALA A 58 -10.71 -3.75 5.31
C ALA A 58 -9.95 -4.39 6.48
N ASP A 59 -9.54 -5.66 6.36
CA ASP A 59 -8.75 -6.34 7.39
C ASP A 59 -7.33 -5.74 7.47
N PHE A 60 -6.68 -5.58 6.32
CA PHE A 60 -5.38 -4.91 6.26
C PHE A 60 -5.46 -3.49 6.84
N GLN A 61 -6.48 -2.70 6.47
CA GLN A 61 -6.68 -1.37 7.03
C GLN A 61 -6.79 -1.39 8.56
N LYS A 62 -7.59 -2.32 9.10
CA LYS A 62 -7.76 -2.46 10.55
C LYS A 62 -6.44 -2.80 11.24
N ILE A 63 -5.70 -3.79 10.71
CA ILE A 63 -4.39 -4.19 11.25
C ILE A 63 -3.43 -2.99 11.32
N ILE A 64 -3.27 -2.28 10.21
CA ILE A 64 -2.36 -1.13 10.16
C ILE A 64 -2.79 -0.01 11.10
N ARG A 65 -4.09 0.29 11.22
CA ARG A 65 -4.60 1.28 12.18
C ARG A 65 -4.33 0.89 13.62
N ASP A 66 -4.59 -0.36 13.98
CA ASP A 66 -4.41 -0.86 15.34
C ASP A 66 -2.93 -0.81 15.75
N LEU A 67 -2.02 -1.19 14.84
CA LEU A 67 -0.59 -1.23 15.12
C LEU A 67 0.08 0.16 15.07
N ASN A 68 -0.41 1.08 14.24
CA ASN A 68 0.15 2.43 14.10
C ASN A 68 0.04 3.28 15.39
N GLY A 69 -0.85 2.89 16.32
CA GLY A 69 -0.93 3.49 17.66
C GLY A 69 0.12 2.97 18.66
N ILE A 70 0.84 1.90 18.32
CA ILE A 70 1.79 1.21 19.21
C ILE A 70 3.24 1.53 18.83
N SER A 71 3.57 1.51 17.55
CA SER A 71 4.95 1.64 17.04
C SER A 71 5.00 2.40 15.72
N ASP A 72 6.18 2.88 15.37
CA ASP A 72 6.48 3.43 14.04
C ASP A 72 6.91 2.35 13.04
N ARG A 73 7.22 1.13 13.52
CA ARG A 73 7.73 0.01 12.72
C ARG A 73 6.83 -1.21 12.84
N ILE A 74 6.73 -1.97 11.77
CA ILE A 74 6.01 -3.25 11.72
C ILE A 74 6.89 -4.29 11.05
N GLU A 75 6.97 -5.47 11.64
CA GLU A 75 7.46 -6.67 10.97
C GLU A 75 6.27 -7.38 10.31
N ILE A 76 6.41 -7.70 9.03
CA ILE A 76 5.48 -8.54 8.27
C ILE A 76 6.21 -9.83 7.92
N LYS A 77 5.66 -10.97 8.34
CA LYS A 77 6.29 -12.29 8.20
C LYS A 77 5.30 -13.28 7.61
N SER A 78 5.74 -14.05 6.63
CA SER A 78 5.03 -15.19 6.06
C SER A 78 5.77 -16.47 6.41
N VAL A 79 5.06 -17.42 7.01
CA VAL A 79 5.59 -18.74 7.41
C VAL A 79 4.54 -19.80 7.15
N GLY A 80 4.81 -20.75 6.28
CA GLY A 80 3.85 -21.80 5.93
C GLY A 80 2.53 -21.21 5.39
N ASN A 81 1.44 -21.37 6.15
CA ASN A 81 0.11 -20.85 5.81
C ASN A 81 -0.27 -19.61 6.61
N ASP A 82 0.67 -19.03 7.34
CA ASP A 82 0.40 -17.90 8.22
C ASP A 82 1.08 -16.61 7.72
N LEU A 83 0.33 -15.53 7.78
CA LEU A 83 0.80 -14.16 7.66
C LEU A 83 0.75 -13.51 9.04
N ILE A 84 1.88 -13.00 9.50
CA ILE A 84 2.05 -12.48 10.85
C ILE A 84 2.46 -11.01 10.75
N PHE A 85 1.74 -10.16 11.47
CA PHE A 85 2.05 -8.76 11.66
C PHE A 85 2.47 -8.54 13.10
N SER A 86 3.67 -8.02 13.34
CA SER A 86 4.17 -7.75 14.68
C SER A 86 4.79 -6.37 14.79
N CYS A 87 4.60 -5.74 15.92
CA CYS A 87 5.26 -4.49 16.25
C CYS A 87 5.63 -4.44 17.74
N GLU A 88 6.69 -3.70 18.02
CA GLU A 88 7.15 -3.43 19.38
C GLU A 88 7.29 -1.91 19.56
N GLY A 89 6.62 -1.39 20.56
CA GLY A 89 6.68 0.02 20.95
C GLY A 89 7.16 0.19 22.39
N ASN A 90 7.30 1.43 22.82
CA ASN A 90 7.80 1.74 24.16
C ASN A 90 6.89 1.27 25.31
N PHE A 91 5.59 1.11 25.05
CA PHE A 91 4.57 0.81 26.07
C PHE A 91 3.84 -0.49 25.83
N ALA A 92 3.87 -1.02 24.62
CA ALA A 92 3.15 -2.23 24.23
C ALA A 92 3.81 -2.92 23.06
N SER A 93 3.60 -4.22 22.96
CA SER A 93 3.88 -5.02 21.76
C SER A 93 2.60 -5.67 21.28
N SER A 94 2.50 -5.90 19.98
CA SER A 94 1.34 -6.57 19.40
C SER A 94 1.78 -7.56 18.33
N LYS A 95 1.06 -8.68 18.25
CA LYS A 95 1.29 -9.70 17.24
C LYS A 95 -0.05 -10.25 16.76
N ILE A 96 -0.31 -10.12 15.47
CA ILE A 96 -1.55 -10.51 14.82
C ILE A 96 -1.25 -11.63 13.83
N TYR A 97 -1.96 -12.74 13.96
CA TYR A 97 -1.84 -13.87 13.05
C TYR A 97 -3.04 -13.91 12.11
N ARG A 98 -2.76 -14.21 10.85
CA ARG A 98 -3.76 -14.52 9.83
C ARG A 98 -3.35 -15.82 9.17
N SER A 99 -4.17 -16.86 9.34
CA SER A 99 -3.97 -18.12 8.67
C SER A 99 -4.77 -18.18 7.37
N GLU A 100 -4.24 -18.88 6.39
CA GLU A 100 -4.92 -19.10 5.12
C GLU A 100 -6.32 -19.67 5.34
N SER A 101 -7.33 -19.04 4.75
CA SER A 101 -8.73 -19.44 4.87
C SER A 101 -9.46 -19.09 3.56
N GLY A 102 -10.01 -20.10 2.91
CA GLY A 102 -10.68 -19.95 1.62
C GLY A 102 -11.78 -18.89 1.65
N GLY A 103 -11.72 -17.98 0.68
CA GLY A 103 -12.63 -16.85 0.55
C GLY A 103 -12.34 -15.65 1.45
N TYR A 104 -11.25 -15.69 2.22
CA TYR A 104 -10.83 -14.59 3.08
C TYR A 104 -9.38 -14.16 2.82
N MET A 105 -8.40 -14.92 3.26
CA MET A 105 -6.98 -14.71 2.93
C MET A 105 -6.45 -15.95 2.22
N GLU A 106 -5.84 -15.74 1.06
CA GLU A 106 -5.34 -16.83 0.22
C GLU A 106 -3.93 -16.50 -0.27
N PHE A 107 -3.06 -17.51 -0.29
CA PHE A 107 -1.77 -17.42 -0.93
C PHE A 107 -1.92 -17.69 -2.43
N ILE A 108 -1.71 -16.69 -3.26
CA ILE A 108 -1.59 -16.84 -4.72
C ILE A 108 -0.28 -17.55 -5.05
N GLN A 109 0.79 -17.17 -4.32
CA GLN A 109 2.10 -17.79 -4.40
C GLN A 109 2.72 -17.85 -3.01
N LYS A 110 3.32 -18.97 -2.67
CA LYS A 110 4.07 -19.15 -1.44
C LYS A 110 5.32 -20.00 -1.67
N PRO A 111 6.40 -19.75 -0.90
CA PRO A 111 7.59 -20.59 -0.92
C PRO A 111 7.31 -21.92 -0.22
N ASP A 112 8.32 -22.79 -0.19
CA ASP A 112 8.26 -24.03 0.58
C ASP A 112 7.94 -23.75 2.05
N ALA A 113 7.20 -24.70 2.69
CA ALA A 113 6.65 -24.52 4.03
C ALA A 113 7.67 -24.20 5.15
N ALA A 114 8.92 -24.54 4.95
CA ALA A 114 10.01 -24.23 5.90
C ALA A 114 10.64 -22.84 5.69
N THR A 115 10.34 -22.15 4.59
CA THR A 115 10.95 -20.88 4.24
C THR A 115 10.20 -19.74 4.93
N VAL A 116 10.97 -18.86 5.60
CA VAL A 116 10.46 -17.65 6.23
C VAL A 116 10.72 -16.47 5.31
N ILE A 117 9.67 -15.74 4.95
CA ILE A 117 9.75 -14.48 4.24
C ILE A 117 9.32 -13.37 5.18
N GLN A 118 10.18 -12.37 5.35
CA GLN A 118 9.92 -11.29 6.30
C GLN A 118 10.55 -9.97 5.87
N GLY A 119 10.00 -8.87 6.41
CA GLY A 119 10.56 -7.54 6.28
C GLY A 119 10.02 -6.59 7.33
N GLU A 120 10.82 -5.59 7.70
CA GLU A 120 10.40 -4.46 8.54
C GLU A 120 10.03 -3.26 7.70
N PHE A 121 8.91 -2.60 8.03
CA PHE A 121 8.37 -1.49 7.25
C PHE A 121 7.89 -0.34 8.15
N SER A 122 7.80 0.86 7.56
CA SER A 122 7.27 2.04 8.25
C SER A 122 5.74 1.98 8.34
N LEU A 123 5.19 1.97 9.56
CA LEU A 123 3.74 2.07 9.82
C LEU A 123 3.17 3.40 9.34
N LYS A 124 3.92 4.50 9.44
CA LYS A 124 3.50 5.80 8.89
C LYS A 124 3.28 5.76 7.38
N SER A 125 4.18 5.08 6.65
CA SER A 125 4.04 4.92 5.21
C SER A 125 2.86 4.02 4.86
N LEU A 126 2.68 2.90 5.57
CA LEU A 126 1.55 1.99 5.39
C LEU A 126 0.21 2.66 5.72
N ALA A 127 0.17 3.61 6.65
CA ALA A 127 -1.01 4.42 6.93
C ALA A 127 -1.47 5.28 5.73
N HIS A 128 -0.59 5.56 4.77
CA HIS A 128 -0.99 6.15 3.49
C HIS A 128 -1.56 5.09 2.54
N PHE A 129 -1.02 3.87 2.52
CA PHE A 129 -1.48 2.79 1.65
C PHE A 129 -2.92 2.41 1.92
N ILE A 130 -3.33 2.32 3.19
CA ILE A 130 -4.70 1.98 3.57
C ILE A 130 -5.76 3.02 3.18
N LYS A 131 -5.38 4.17 2.66
CA LYS A 131 -6.33 5.14 2.07
C LYS A 131 -6.96 4.59 0.79
N CYS A 132 -6.33 3.63 0.13
CA CYS A 132 -6.86 2.95 -1.04
C CYS A 132 -7.92 1.87 -0.72
N THR A 133 -8.19 1.59 0.56
CA THR A 133 -9.19 0.58 0.99
C THR A 133 -10.56 0.69 0.29
N PRO A 134 -11.13 1.89 0.05
CA PRO A 134 -12.45 1.99 -0.61
C PRO A 134 -12.45 1.61 -2.10
N LEU A 135 -11.29 1.41 -2.72
CA LEU A 135 -11.19 1.17 -4.17
C LEU A 135 -11.55 -0.25 -4.56
N CYS A 136 -11.30 -1.24 -3.69
CA CYS A 136 -11.60 -2.64 -3.95
C CYS A 136 -11.81 -3.42 -2.64
N SER A 137 -12.40 -4.61 -2.73
CA SER A 137 -12.64 -5.49 -1.58
C SER A 137 -11.41 -6.25 -1.11
N HIS A 138 -10.50 -6.57 -2.01
CA HIS A 138 -9.27 -7.32 -1.74
C HIS A 138 -8.08 -6.60 -2.35
N LEU A 139 -6.94 -6.78 -1.72
CA LEU A 139 -5.64 -6.33 -2.21
C LEU A 139 -4.71 -7.52 -2.43
N GLU A 140 -3.70 -7.35 -3.26
CA GLU A 140 -2.59 -8.29 -3.36
C GLU A 140 -1.37 -7.69 -2.67
N MET A 141 -0.76 -8.48 -1.78
CA MET A 141 0.48 -8.14 -1.09
C MET A 141 1.61 -9.00 -1.62
N TYR A 142 2.69 -8.38 -2.04
CA TYR A 142 3.89 -9.03 -2.53
C TYR A 142 5.00 -8.85 -1.50
N LEU A 143 5.51 -9.95 -0.97
CA LEU A 143 6.53 -9.97 0.08
C LEU A 143 7.71 -10.83 -0.34
N GLY A 144 8.92 -10.34 -0.12
CA GLY A 144 10.17 -11.04 -0.35
C GLY A 144 11.23 -10.58 0.63
N ASN A 145 12.20 -11.44 0.95
CA ASN A 145 13.33 -11.07 1.81
C ASN A 145 14.18 -10.01 1.10
N ASP A 146 14.52 -8.94 1.80
CA ASP A 146 15.33 -7.81 1.30
C ASP A 146 14.72 -7.07 0.09
N LEU A 147 13.44 -7.33 -0.21
CA LEU A 147 12.72 -6.68 -1.30
C LEU A 147 11.73 -5.63 -0.76
N PRO A 148 11.39 -4.61 -1.56
CA PRO A 148 10.32 -3.70 -1.23
C PRO A 148 8.98 -4.44 -1.07
N LEU A 149 8.17 -4.04 -0.09
CA LEU A 149 6.79 -4.48 0.00
C LEU A 149 5.99 -3.81 -1.12
N ILE A 150 5.25 -4.59 -1.90
CA ILE A 150 4.27 -4.05 -2.83
C ILE A 150 2.87 -4.38 -2.35
N VAL A 151 1.99 -3.38 -2.36
CA VAL A 151 0.56 -3.55 -2.12
C VAL A 151 -0.18 -3.06 -3.36
N LYS A 152 -0.90 -3.97 -4.01
CA LYS A 152 -1.66 -3.71 -5.23
C LYS A 152 -3.15 -3.64 -4.93
N TYR A 153 -3.80 -2.62 -5.47
CA TYR A 153 -5.24 -2.41 -5.43
C TYR A 153 -5.79 -2.34 -6.85
N ASP A 154 -6.76 -3.18 -7.18
CA ASP A 154 -7.45 -3.12 -8.45
C ASP A 154 -8.55 -2.02 -8.40
N VAL A 155 -8.55 -1.13 -9.40
CA VAL A 155 -9.49 0.00 -9.45
C VAL A 155 -10.50 -0.25 -10.56
N ALA A 156 -11.39 -1.22 -10.36
CA ALA A 156 -12.43 -1.62 -11.29
C ALA A 156 -11.93 -1.69 -12.75
N SER A 157 -12.55 -0.95 -13.68
CA SER A 157 -12.16 -0.91 -15.10
C SER A 157 -11.08 0.14 -15.41
N LEU A 158 -10.61 0.90 -14.42
CA LEU A 158 -9.65 1.98 -14.62
C LEU A 158 -8.19 1.51 -14.59
N GLY A 159 -7.93 0.34 -13.99
CA GLY A 159 -6.58 -0.22 -13.88
C GLY A 159 -6.21 -0.64 -12.47
N GLU A 160 -4.96 -0.48 -12.11
CA GLU A 160 -4.43 -0.88 -10.79
C GLU A 160 -3.56 0.22 -10.18
N ILE A 161 -3.49 0.24 -8.85
CA ILE A 161 -2.55 1.07 -8.09
C ILE A 161 -1.58 0.13 -7.38
N LYS A 162 -0.29 0.26 -7.68
CA LYS A 162 0.79 -0.41 -6.97
C LYS A 162 1.50 0.58 -6.07
N LEU A 163 1.52 0.30 -4.79
CA LEU A 163 2.23 1.08 -3.78
C LEU A 163 3.45 0.27 -3.33
N CYS A 164 4.63 0.86 -3.48
CA CYS A 164 5.90 0.24 -3.20
C CYS A 164 6.55 0.90 -1.97
N LEU A 165 7.00 0.10 -1.01
CA LEU A 165 7.64 0.56 0.21
C LEU A 165 8.94 -0.19 0.46
N ALA A 166 10.05 0.53 0.49
CA ALA A 166 11.35 -0.05 0.83
C ALA A 166 11.37 -0.60 2.26
N PRO A 167 12.03 -1.74 2.50
CA PRO A 167 12.23 -2.25 3.85
C PRO A 167 13.10 -1.29 4.67
N LEU A 168 12.84 -1.25 5.98
CA LEU A 168 13.70 -0.54 6.91
C LEU A 168 14.95 -1.39 7.20
N PRO A 169 16.10 -0.76 7.52
CA PRO A 169 17.24 -1.50 7.97
C PRO A 169 16.89 -2.27 9.26
N PRO A 170 17.47 -3.47 9.46
CA PRO A 170 17.28 -4.23 10.68
C PRO A 170 17.60 -3.38 11.91
N SER A 171 16.75 -3.46 12.93
CA SER A 171 16.92 -2.75 14.21
C SER A 171 17.99 -3.38 15.09
#